data_d942d36ea699cdb1faaf02c5ba8934a9
#
_entry.id   d942d36ea699cdb1faaf02c5ba8934a9
#
_cell.length_a   1.000
_cell.length_b   1.000
_cell.length_c   1.000
_cell.angle_alpha   90.00
_cell.angle_beta   90.00
_cell.angle_gamma   90.00
#
_symmetry.space_group_name_H-M   'P 1'
#
loop_
_entity.id
_entity.type
_entity.pdbx_description
1 polymer ?
#
loop_
_entity_poly.entity_id
_entity_poly.type
_entity_poly.pdbx_seq_one_letter_code
_entity_poly.pdbx_strand_id
1 'polypeptide(L)' 'MAQHACRPDPAEQMLRYFSFLHLPVELQRISRHFYTVAEIVVSTVPAGPEKTACMRKLIEAKDCAVRAALDL' A
#
# COMPACT_ATOMS: atom_id res chain seq x y z
N MET A 1 12.58 24.81 1.33
CA MET A 1 12.03 24.92 0.97
C MET A 1 10.98 24.41 0.24
N ALA A 2 10.27 24.97 -0.21
CA ALA A 2 9.09 24.51 -0.83
C ALA A 2 9.30 23.60 -1.97
N GLN A 3 10.44 23.64 -2.50
CA GLN A 3 10.68 22.84 -3.66
C GLN A 3 10.46 21.38 -3.39
N HIS A 4 10.54 20.99 -2.15
CA HIS A 4 10.32 19.59 -1.87
C HIS A 4 8.89 19.19 -2.13
N ALA A 5 7.99 20.12 -1.99
CA ALA A 5 6.60 19.81 -2.19
C ALA A 5 6.30 19.45 -3.63
N CYS A 6 7.18 19.82 -4.55
CA CYS A 6 6.95 19.53 -5.95
C CYS A 6 7.35 18.11 -6.31
N ARG A 7 8.01 17.40 -5.37
CA ARG A 7 8.45 16.08 -5.68
C ARG A 7 7.60 15.09 -4.94
N PRO A 8 6.70 14.41 -5.61
CA PRO A 8 5.88 13.42 -4.92
C PRO A 8 6.74 12.27 -4.41
N ASP A 9 6.39 11.79 -3.24
CA ASP A 9 7.03 10.62 -2.68
C ASP A 9 6.55 9.40 -3.48
N PRO A 10 7.45 8.63 -4.10
CA PRO A 10 7.02 7.45 -4.84
C PRO A 10 6.23 6.47 -3.99
N ALA A 11 6.58 6.34 -2.71
CA ALA A 11 5.85 5.46 -1.83
C ALA A 11 4.41 5.91 -1.66
N GLU A 12 4.20 7.21 -1.60
CA GLU A 12 2.86 7.76 -1.46
C GLU A 12 2.01 7.44 -2.67
N GLN A 13 2.60 7.51 -3.85
CA GLN A 13 1.87 7.18 -5.07
C GLN A 13 1.47 5.72 -5.12
N MET A 14 2.21 4.87 -4.43
CA MET A 14 1.91 3.45 -4.43
C MET A 14 0.68 3.11 -3.60
N LEU A 15 0.19 4.04 -2.78
CA LEU A 15 -1.02 3.80 -2.00
C LEU A 15 -2.20 3.38 -2.86
N ARG A 16 -2.26 3.84 -4.09
CA ARG A 16 -3.39 3.52 -4.96
C ARG A 16 -3.49 2.02 -5.24
N TYR A 17 -2.38 1.30 -5.12
CA TYR A 17 -2.39 -0.14 -5.35
C TYR A 17 -3.02 -0.90 -4.18
N PHE A 18 -3.32 -0.20 -3.09
CA PHE A 18 -3.98 -0.80 -1.94
C PHE A 18 -5.47 -0.49 -1.90
N SER A 19 -5.99 0.15 -2.94
CA SER A 19 -7.42 0.43 -3.03
C SER A 19 -8.20 -0.87 -2.95
N PHE A 20 -9.29 -0.87 -2.19
CA PHE A 20 -10.03 -2.09 -1.95
C PHE A 20 -11.51 -1.96 -2.18
N LEU A 21 -12.01 -0.74 -2.42
CA LEU A 21 -13.45 -0.52 -2.52
C LEU A 21 -14.08 -1.20 -3.73
N HIS A 22 -13.27 -1.48 -4.75
CA HIS A 22 -13.76 -2.14 -5.95
C HIS A 22 -13.84 -3.65 -5.81
N LEU A 23 -13.40 -4.19 -4.68
CA LEU A 23 -13.36 -5.63 -4.49
C LEU A 23 -14.64 -6.15 -3.85
N PRO A 24 -14.98 -7.44 -4.03
CA PRO A 24 -16.04 -8.05 -3.25
C PRO A 24 -15.81 -7.89 -1.76
N VAL A 25 -16.89 -7.91 -1.00
CA VAL A 25 -16.81 -7.61 0.44
C VAL A 25 -15.83 -8.52 1.17
N GLU A 26 -15.81 -9.79 0.83
CA GLU A 26 -14.90 -10.72 1.51
C GLU A 26 -13.44 -10.34 1.29
N LEU A 27 -13.12 -9.88 0.11
CA LEU A 27 -11.76 -9.47 -0.19
C LEU A 27 -11.44 -8.11 0.40
N GLN A 28 -12.44 -7.25 0.55
CA GLN A 28 -12.22 -5.97 1.21
C GLN A 28 -11.77 -6.17 2.65
N ARG A 29 -12.30 -7.19 3.34
CA ARG A 29 -11.91 -7.46 4.70
C ARG A 29 -10.42 -7.73 4.83
N ILE A 30 -9.84 -8.34 3.81
CA ILE A 30 -8.41 -8.63 3.80
C ILE A 30 -7.63 -7.40 3.37
N SER A 31 -7.99 -6.85 2.23
CA SER A 31 -7.21 -5.77 1.62
C SER A 31 -7.18 -4.51 2.45
N ARG A 32 -8.25 -4.20 3.18
CA ARG A 32 -8.28 -2.95 3.94
C ARG A 32 -7.23 -2.92 5.04
N HIS A 33 -6.86 -4.08 5.59
CA HIS A 33 -5.82 -4.11 6.61
C HIS A 33 -4.48 -3.71 6.02
N PHE A 34 -4.22 -4.16 4.79
CA PHE A 34 -2.99 -3.78 4.12
C PHE A 34 -2.99 -2.30 3.77
N TYR A 35 -4.15 -1.76 3.40
CA TYR A 35 -4.26 -0.34 3.14
C TYR A 35 -3.92 0.47 4.39
N THR A 36 -4.44 0.05 5.54
CA THR A 36 -4.17 0.73 6.80
C THR A 36 -2.67 0.73 7.11
N VAL A 37 -2.01 -0.42 6.96
CA VAL A 37 -0.58 -0.50 7.19
C VAL A 37 0.18 0.39 6.21
N ALA A 38 -0.23 0.37 4.96
CA ALA A 38 0.42 1.19 3.93
C ALA A 38 0.30 2.67 4.26
N GLU A 39 -0.87 3.11 4.73
CA GLU A 39 -1.04 4.50 5.13
C GLU A 39 -0.11 4.87 6.28
N ILE A 40 0.03 3.98 7.24
CA ILE A 40 0.91 4.22 8.37
C ILE A 40 2.35 4.36 7.88
N VAL A 41 2.77 3.48 6.99
CA VAL A 41 4.12 3.54 6.46
C VAL A 41 4.35 4.86 5.73
N VAL A 42 3.41 5.25 4.88
CA VAL A 42 3.56 6.49 4.10
C VAL A 42 3.67 7.69 5.03
N SER A 43 2.89 7.71 6.11
CA SER A 43 2.82 8.90 6.96
C SER A 43 3.92 8.94 8.02
N THR A 44 4.54 7.81 8.36
CA THR A 44 5.49 7.81 9.47
C THR A 44 6.92 7.48 9.09
N VAL A 45 7.12 6.81 7.95
CA VAL A 45 8.46 6.38 7.56
C VAL A 45 9.08 7.44 6.65
N PRO A 46 10.33 7.84 6.89
CA PRO A 46 10.97 8.84 6.03
C PRO A 46 11.12 8.33 4.60
N ALA A 47 11.00 9.24 3.65
CA ALA A 47 11.12 8.91 2.24
C ALA A 47 12.51 8.35 1.94
N GLY A 48 12.56 7.41 1.00
CA GLY A 48 13.82 6.83 0.59
C GLY A 48 13.61 5.46 -0.03
N PRO A 49 14.70 4.85 -0.51
CA PRO A 49 14.59 3.56 -1.20
C PRO A 49 14.00 2.45 -0.33
N GLU A 50 14.31 2.46 0.96
CA GLU A 50 13.79 1.41 1.84
C GLU A 50 12.30 1.55 2.06
N LYS A 51 11.80 2.78 2.12
CA LYS A 51 10.36 3.00 2.23
C LYS A 51 9.66 2.48 0.98
N THR A 52 10.20 2.80 -0.18
CA THR A 52 9.63 2.34 -1.43
C THR A 52 9.66 0.81 -1.51
N ALA A 53 10.75 0.20 -1.06
CA ALA A 53 10.86 -1.25 -1.03
C ALA A 53 9.81 -1.84 -0.08
N CYS A 54 9.60 -1.20 1.06
CA CYS A 54 8.59 -1.64 2.01
C CYS A 54 7.21 -1.66 1.37
N MET A 55 6.87 -0.58 0.68
CA MET A 55 5.56 -0.50 0.03
C MET A 55 5.42 -1.57 -1.05
N ARG A 56 6.47 -1.83 -1.80
CA ARG A 56 6.42 -2.85 -2.85
C ARG A 56 6.17 -4.22 -2.24
N LYS A 57 6.84 -4.51 -1.14
CA LYS A 57 6.67 -5.80 -0.48
C LYS A 57 5.30 -5.94 0.16
N LEU A 58 4.74 -4.84 0.63
CA LEU A 58 3.37 -4.85 1.14
C LEU A 58 2.36 -5.13 0.03
N ILE A 59 2.59 -4.56 -1.15
CA ILE A 59 1.73 -4.85 -2.29
C ILE A 59 1.78 -6.34 -2.61
N GLU A 60 2.98 -6.90 -2.64
CA GLU A 60 3.14 -8.33 -2.91
C GLU A 60 2.46 -9.17 -1.84
N ALA A 61 2.60 -8.77 -0.59
CA ALA A 61 1.97 -9.49 0.50
C ALA A 61 0.44 -9.43 0.39
N LYS A 62 -0.09 -8.27 0.07
CA LYS A 62 -1.52 -8.11 -0.12
C LYS A 62 -2.01 -9.00 -1.25
N ASP A 63 -1.29 -8.99 -2.38
CA ASP A 63 -1.69 -9.80 -3.52
C ASP A 63 -1.69 -11.28 -3.18
N CYS A 64 -0.70 -11.72 -2.42
CA CYS A 64 -0.65 -13.11 -1.98
C CYS A 64 -1.84 -13.44 -1.09
N ALA A 65 -2.16 -12.56 -0.16
CA ALA A 65 -3.27 -12.80 0.75
C ALA A 65 -4.59 -12.88 0.01
N VAL A 66 -4.79 -11.99 -0.97
CA VAL A 66 -6.02 -11.99 -1.75
C VAL A 66 -6.10 -13.26 -2.59
N ARG A 67 -5.00 -13.65 -3.22
CA ARG A 67 -5.01 -14.87 -4.02
C ARG A 67 -5.28 -16.10 -3.16
N ALA A 68 -4.73 -16.13 -1.95
CA ALA A 68 -4.99 -17.24 -1.04
C ALA A 68 -6.47 -17.31 -0.68
N ALA A 69 -7.09 -16.16 -0.48
CA ALA A 69 -8.51 -16.13 -0.16
C ALA A 69 -9.37 -16.58 -1.34
N LEU A 70 -8.92 -16.30 -2.56
CA LEU A 70 -9.64 -16.71 -3.74
C LEU A 70 -9.44 -18.18 -4.08
N ASP A 71 -8.36 -18.76 -3.59
CA ASP A 71 -7.94 -20.08 -3.96
C ASP A 71 -8.57 -21.13 -3.04
N LEU A 72 -9.81 -20.98 -2.75
CA LEU A 72 -10.50 -21.92 -1.86
C LEU A 72 -11.05 -23.15 -2.59
#